data_023bac88496eb989476bf3bc84039b44
#
_entry.id   023bac88496eb989476bf3bc84039b44
#
_cell.length_a   1.000
_cell.length_b   1.000
_cell.length_c   1.000
_cell.angle_alpha   90.00
_cell.angle_beta   90.00
_cell.angle_gamma   90.00
#
_symmetry.space_group_name_H-M   'P 1'
#
loop_
_entity.id
_entity.type
_entity.pdbx_description
1 polymer ?
#
loop_
_entity_poly.entity_id
_entity_poly.type
_entity_poly.pdbx_seq_one_letter_code
_entity_poly.pdbx_strand_id
1 'polypeptide(L)'
;SLMCTIGPMDFMRFLEGFHAMDEHFRTTPLEENVPALMGLLGVWYTNFFGAQTHAVLPYSQDLGRFPAYLQQLTMESNGKSVRRDGTAVTAPSTGEIYWGEPGTNGQHAFFQLMHQGTRLIPADFIGFARPKQDFPTADGSGSMHDLLMGNFFAQTKVLAFGKTAEEIAAEGVDEAVVPHKVMPGNRPTTTILAEELTPAVLGALIALYEHIVFTQGVIWDINSFDQWGVELGKQQANDLAPAVSGAEAADSGDQSTDELIGWYRSNR
;
A
#
# COMPACT_ATOMS: atom_id res chain seq x y z
N SER A 1 -10.74 -22.69 -1.92
CA SER A 1 -9.90 -22.59 -3.15
C SER A 1 -8.41 -22.55 -2.81
N LEU A 2 -7.95 -21.62 -1.92
CA LEU A 2 -6.52 -21.48 -1.59
C LEU A 2 -5.89 -22.80 -1.10
N MET A 3 -6.54 -23.49 -0.16
CA MET A 3 -6.05 -24.80 0.35
C MET A 3 -5.89 -25.84 -0.77
N CYS A 4 -6.76 -25.83 -1.79
CA CYS A 4 -6.62 -26.73 -2.93
C CYS A 4 -5.43 -26.38 -3.82
N THR A 5 -5.04 -25.10 -3.86
CA THR A 5 -3.92 -24.63 -4.69
C THR A 5 -2.57 -24.89 -4.04
N ILE A 6 -2.41 -24.55 -2.74
CA ILE A 6 -1.14 -24.65 -2.02
C ILE A 6 -0.99 -25.94 -1.21
N GLY A 7 -2.04 -26.75 -1.11
CA GLY A 7 -2.09 -27.96 -0.29
C GLY A 7 -2.42 -27.68 1.19
N PRO A 8 -2.87 -28.72 1.92
CA PRO A 8 -3.34 -28.54 3.31
C PRO A 8 -2.23 -28.14 4.27
N MET A 9 -1.01 -28.64 4.10
CA MET A 9 0.10 -28.34 5.01
C MET A 9 0.52 -26.87 4.93
N ASP A 10 0.68 -26.33 3.73
CA ASP A 10 1.04 -24.92 3.55
C ASP A 10 -0.12 -23.99 3.90
N PHE A 11 -1.36 -24.44 3.70
CA PHE A 11 -2.53 -23.71 4.18
C PHE A 11 -2.56 -23.65 5.72
N MET A 12 -2.22 -24.72 6.43
CA MET A 12 -2.11 -24.68 7.90
C MET A 12 -1.00 -23.74 8.36
N ARG A 13 0.19 -23.80 7.73
CA ARG A 13 1.29 -22.86 8.02
C ARG A 13 0.88 -21.40 7.79
N PHE A 14 0.12 -21.15 6.74
CA PHE A 14 -0.43 -19.83 6.46
C PHE A 14 -1.32 -19.34 7.60
N LEU A 15 -2.23 -20.18 8.11
CA LEU A 15 -3.08 -19.86 9.27
C LEU A 15 -2.28 -19.74 10.59
N GLU A 16 -1.20 -20.51 10.76
CA GLU A 16 -0.29 -20.34 11.89
C GLU A 16 0.37 -18.95 11.90
N GLY A 17 0.68 -18.40 10.72
CA GLY A 17 1.18 -17.03 10.60
C GLY A 17 0.17 -15.98 11.05
N PHE A 18 -1.09 -16.11 10.65
CA PHE A 18 -2.18 -15.28 11.17
C PHE A 18 -2.26 -15.36 12.70
N HIS A 19 -2.35 -16.58 13.22
CA HIS A 19 -2.47 -16.82 14.66
C HIS A 19 -1.30 -16.20 15.44
N ALA A 20 -0.07 -16.33 14.95
CA ALA A 20 1.10 -15.74 15.61
C ALA A 20 0.99 -14.21 15.68
N MET A 21 0.53 -13.54 14.62
CA MET A 21 0.34 -12.09 14.60
C MET A 21 -0.86 -11.66 15.47
N ASP A 22 -1.95 -12.44 15.47
CA ASP A 22 -3.11 -12.21 16.34
C ASP A 22 -2.72 -12.27 17.82
N GLU A 23 -1.91 -13.28 18.21
CA GLU A 23 -1.41 -13.40 19.57
C GLU A 23 -0.46 -12.25 19.93
N HIS A 24 0.42 -11.86 19.01
CA HIS A 24 1.27 -10.68 19.19
C HIS A 24 0.43 -9.42 19.42
N PHE A 25 -0.56 -9.16 18.57
CA PHE A 25 -1.43 -7.99 18.70
C PHE A 25 -2.20 -7.99 20.03
N ARG A 26 -2.69 -9.15 20.46
CA ARG A 26 -3.53 -9.30 21.65
C ARG A 26 -2.74 -9.22 22.97
N THR A 27 -1.48 -9.68 22.99
CA THR A 27 -0.75 -9.92 24.26
C THR A 27 0.45 -9.01 24.47
N THR A 28 1.01 -8.42 23.40
CA THR A 28 2.20 -7.59 23.49
C THR A 28 1.85 -6.19 24.02
N PRO A 29 2.63 -5.62 24.95
CA PRO A 29 2.46 -4.25 25.41
C PRO A 29 2.47 -3.26 24.25
N LEU A 30 1.71 -2.15 24.36
CA LEU A 30 1.48 -1.22 23.28
C LEU A 30 2.78 -0.66 22.67
N GLU A 31 3.77 -0.39 23.47
CA GLU A 31 5.08 0.14 23.07
C GLU A 31 5.94 -0.84 22.25
N GLU A 32 5.57 -2.11 22.21
CA GLU A 32 6.23 -3.16 21.44
C GLU A 32 5.27 -3.81 20.42
N ASN A 33 4.01 -3.39 20.41
CA ASN A 33 2.96 -3.95 19.56
C ASN A 33 3.05 -3.38 18.15
N VAL A 34 3.73 -4.10 17.26
CA VAL A 34 4.04 -3.62 15.90
C VAL A 34 2.82 -3.18 15.11
N PRO A 35 1.73 -3.97 14.99
CA PRO A 35 0.54 -3.52 14.27
C PRO A 35 -0.10 -2.25 14.84
N ALA A 36 -0.17 -2.18 16.18
CA ALA A 36 -0.74 -1.00 16.85
C ALA A 36 0.14 0.24 16.63
N LEU A 37 1.47 0.10 16.74
CA LEU A 37 2.42 1.20 16.48
C LEU A 37 2.35 1.68 15.04
N MET A 38 2.30 0.77 14.06
CA MET A 38 2.17 1.14 12.64
C MET A 38 0.82 1.81 12.38
N GLY A 39 -0.26 1.35 12.97
CA GLY A 39 -1.58 1.98 12.89
C GLY A 39 -1.59 3.40 13.46
N LEU A 40 -0.96 3.61 14.63
CA LEU A 40 -0.77 4.92 15.24
C LEU A 40 0.08 5.86 14.39
N LEU A 41 1.16 5.37 13.79
CA LEU A 41 2.00 6.14 12.88
C LEU A 41 1.23 6.57 11.63
N GLY A 42 0.42 5.69 11.02
CA GLY A 42 -0.45 6.02 9.89
C GLY A 42 -1.42 7.15 10.24
N VAL A 43 -2.13 7.04 11.36
CA VAL A 43 -3.00 8.12 11.87
C VAL A 43 -2.21 9.40 12.08
N TRP A 44 -1.02 9.32 12.67
CA TRP A 44 -0.19 10.50 12.93
C TRP A 44 0.24 11.19 11.63
N TYR A 45 0.75 10.44 10.67
CA TYR A 45 1.14 11.01 9.38
C TYR A 45 -0.05 11.61 8.61
N THR A 46 -1.18 10.92 8.60
CA THR A 46 -2.39 11.38 7.88
C THR A 46 -3.00 12.61 8.53
N ASN A 47 -3.22 12.59 9.83
CA ASN A 47 -4.01 13.61 10.51
C ASN A 47 -3.19 14.82 11.02
N PHE A 48 -1.88 14.64 11.25
CA PHE A 48 -1.05 15.71 11.79
C PHE A 48 -0.02 16.25 10.79
N PHE A 49 0.42 15.41 9.83
CA PHE A 49 1.37 15.83 8.80
C PHE A 49 0.74 15.94 7.40
N GLY A 50 -0.55 15.62 7.25
CA GLY A 50 -1.27 15.77 5.99
C GLY A 50 -0.83 14.77 4.91
N ALA A 51 -0.24 13.62 5.29
CA ALA A 51 0.05 12.54 4.35
C ALA A 51 -1.27 11.92 3.87
N GLN A 52 -1.55 12.02 2.59
CA GLN A 52 -2.79 11.51 2.00
C GLN A 52 -2.65 10.09 1.47
N THR A 53 -1.42 9.64 1.27
CA THR A 53 -1.12 8.34 0.65
C THR A 53 -0.03 7.61 1.42
N HIS A 54 -0.04 6.29 1.31
CA HIS A 54 0.94 5.38 1.90
C HIS A 54 1.43 4.41 0.83
N ALA A 55 2.75 4.35 0.60
CA ALA A 55 3.33 3.44 -0.38
C ALA A 55 3.72 2.11 0.27
N VAL A 56 3.49 0.99 -0.43
CA VAL A 56 3.95 -0.34 0.00
C VAL A 56 4.82 -0.93 -1.09
N LEU A 57 6.08 -1.17 -0.77
CA LEU A 57 7.15 -1.45 -1.70
C LEU A 57 7.79 -2.82 -1.39
N PRO A 58 7.19 -3.92 -1.85
CA PRO A 58 7.78 -5.25 -1.68
C PRO A 58 8.97 -5.44 -2.61
N TYR A 59 10.12 -5.81 -2.07
CA TYR A 59 11.29 -6.22 -2.83
C TYR A 59 11.25 -7.73 -3.09
N SER A 60 10.10 -8.17 -3.60
CA SER A 60 9.83 -9.54 -4.01
C SER A 60 8.74 -9.54 -5.09
N GLN A 61 9.01 -10.18 -6.22
CA GLN A 61 8.02 -10.32 -7.31
C GLN A 61 6.81 -11.15 -6.88
N ASP A 62 6.98 -12.13 -5.98
CA ASP A 62 5.89 -12.96 -5.45
C ASP A 62 4.87 -12.14 -4.65
N LEU A 63 5.27 -10.97 -4.13
CA LEU A 63 4.37 -10.00 -3.48
C LEU A 63 3.88 -8.89 -4.42
N GLY A 64 4.03 -9.02 -5.74
CA GLY A 64 3.64 -7.98 -6.70
C GLY A 64 2.15 -7.57 -6.61
N ARG A 65 1.27 -8.47 -6.15
CA ARG A 65 -0.16 -8.18 -5.93
C ARG A 65 -0.48 -7.72 -4.51
N PHE A 66 0.48 -7.75 -3.60
CA PHE A 66 0.24 -7.38 -2.19
C PHE A 66 -0.18 -5.91 -2.01
N PRO A 67 0.44 -4.91 -2.67
CA PRO A 67 -0.04 -3.53 -2.61
C PRO A 67 -1.50 -3.39 -3.09
N ALA A 68 -1.90 -4.08 -4.15
CA ALA A 68 -3.27 -4.06 -4.64
C ALA A 68 -4.27 -4.74 -3.69
N TYR A 69 -3.86 -5.77 -2.96
CA TYR A 69 -4.65 -6.35 -1.87
C TYR A 69 -4.85 -5.31 -0.75
N LEU A 70 -3.79 -4.63 -0.35
CA LEU A 70 -3.85 -3.60 0.70
C LEU A 70 -4.67 -2.37 0.29
N GLN A 71 -4.75 -2.04 -1.00
CA GLN A 71 -5.69 -1.04 -1.50
C GLN A 71 -7.12 -1.39 -1.10
N GLN A 72 -7.55 -2.60 -1.39
CA GLN A 72 -8.88 -3.06 -1.01
C GLN A 72 -9.02 -3.09 0.50
N LEU A 73 -8.13 -3.76 1.21
CA LEU A 73 -8.19 -3.89 2.66
C LEU A 73 -8.34 -2.54 3.36
N THR A 74 -7.47 -1.57 3.04
CA THR A 74 -7.41 -0.29 3.76
C THR A 74 -8.46 0.70 3.29
N MET A 75 -8.57 0.91 1.97
CA MET A 75 -9.44 1.95 1.42
C MET A 75 -10.91 1.58 1.53
N GLU A 76 -11.26 0.31 1.35
CA GLU A 76 -12.62 -0.19 1.53
C GLU A 76 -13.02 -0.19 3.01
N SER A 77 -12.12 -0.62 3.90
CA SER A 77 -12.42 -0.70 5.33
C SER A 77 -12.48 0.67 6.00
N ASN A 78 -11.49 1.52 5.77
CA ASN A 78 -11.33 2.79 6.50
C ASN A 78 -11.73 4.04 5.69
N GLY A 79 -12.13 3.89 4.43
CA GLY A 79 -12.68 4.99 3.62
C GLY A 79 -14.09 5.36 4.05
N LYS A 80 -14.28 5.82 5.27
CA LYS A 80 -15.58 6.10 5.89
C LYS A 80 -15.74 7.56 6.25
N SER A 81 -16.94 8.08 6.09
CA SER A 81 -17.33 9.46 6.44
C SER A 81 -18.27 9.56 7.64
N VAL A 82 -18.59 8.41 8.28
CA VAL A 82 -19.53 8.33 9.39
C VAL A 82 -18.92 7.52 10.53
N ARG A 83 -19.07 8.01 11.75
CA ARG A 83 -18.66 7.33 12.99
C ARG A 83 -19.62 6.20 13.34
N ARG A 84 -19.24 5.35 14.29
CA ARG A 84 -20.07 4.24 14.77
C ARG A 84 -21.40 4.69 15.39
N ASP A 85 -21.47 5.90 15.95
CA ASP A 85 -22.69 6.49 16.49
C ASP A 85 -23.57 7.16 15.42
N GLY A 86 -23.20 7.12 14.14
CA GLY A 86 -23.92 7.73 13.03
C GLY A 86 -23.60 9.21 12.78
N THR A 87 -22.71 9.82 13.56
CA THR A 87 -22.30 11.21 13.32
C THR A 87 -21.29 11.32 12.18
N ALA A 88 -21.31 12.44 11.46
CA ALA A 88 -20.37 12.67 10.37
C ALA A 88 -18.93 12.86 10.88
N VAL A 89 -17.97 12.27 10.18
CA VAL A 89 -16.55 12.56 10.37
C VAL A 89 -16.22 13.88 9.64
N THR A 90 -16.07 14.96 10.39
CA THR A 90 -15.73 16.28 9.85
C THR A 90 -14.23 16.58 9.93
N ALA A 91 -13.56 16.00 10.90
CA ALA A 91 -12.11 15.97 11.10
C ALA A 91 -11.82 14.90 12.17
N PRO A 92 -10.69 14.19 12.11
CA PRO A 92 -9.66 14.18 11.06
C PRO A 92 -10.09 13.43 9.79
N SER A 93 -9.27 13.47 8.73
CA SER A 93 -9.47 12.60 7.54
C SER A 93 -9.30 11.13 7.91
N THR A 94 -10.13 10.27 7.33
CA THR A 94 -10.07 8.82 7.47
C THR A 94 -9.60 8.16 6.17
N GLY A 95 -8.93 7.03 6.27
CA GLY A 95 -8.56 6.20 5.12
C GLY A 95 -7.43 6.80 4.29
N GLU A 96 -6.26 6.20 4.38
CA GLU A 96 -5.12 6.52 3.53
C GLU A 96 -5.28 5.88 2.16
N ILE A 97 -4.76 6.52 1.11
CA ILE A 97 -4.69 5.92 -0.23
C ILE A 97 -3.46 5.02 -0.28
N TYR A 98 -3.67 3.72 -0.20
CA TYR A 98 -2.60 2.73 -0.35
C TYR A 98 -2.28 2.46 -1.81
N TRP A 99 -0.99 2.37 -2.13
CA TRP A 99 -0.51 2.08 -3.48
C TRP A 99 0.92 1.54 -3.42
N GLY A 100 1.42 1.00 -4.51
CA GLY A 100 2.81 0.53 -4.59
C GLY A 100 3.02 -0.50 -5.68
N GLU A 101 4.29 -0.82 -5.87
CA GLU A 101 4.79 -1.83 -6.81
C GLU A 101 6.05 -2.49 -6.25
N PRO A 102 6.49 -3.63 -6.82
CA PRO A 102 7.79 -4.20 -6.49
C PRO A 102 8.93 -3.20 -6.61
N GLY A 103 9.82 -3.19 -5.62
CA GLY A 103 10.79 -2.14 -5.34
C GLY A 103 11.60 -1.62 -6.52
N THR A 104 12.28 -2.48 -7.29
CA THR A 104 13.13 -2.03 -8.42
C THR A 104 12.32 -1.43 -9.56
N ASN A 105 11.14 -1.95 -9.88
CA ASN A 105 10.28 -1.36 -10.91
C ASN A 105 9.76 0.01 -10.47
N GLY A 106 9.31 0.13 -9.22
CA GLY A 106 8.84 1.37 -8.62
C GLY A 106 9.87 2.49 -8.64
N GLN A 107 11.17 2.17 -8.53
CA GLN A 107 12.25 3.18 -8.59
C GLN A 107 12.22 4.02 -9.87
N HIS A 108 11.87 3.42 -11.00
CA HIS A 108 11.78 4.11 -12.28
C HIS A 108 10.40 4.75 -12.54
N ALA A 109 9.42 4.50 -11.68
CA ALA A 109 8.06 5.00 -11.85
C ALA A 109 7.77 6.24 -10.97
N PHE A 110 8.06 6.18 -9.67
CA PHE A 110 7.59 7.19 -8.72
C PHE A 110 8.59 7.61 -7.63
N PHE A 111 9.78 7.05 -7.57
CA PHE A 111 10.76 7.42 -6.54
C PHE A 111 11.25 8.88 -6.66
N GLN A 112 11.20 9.46 -7.86
CA GLN A 112 11.45 10.89 -8.03
C GLN A 112 10.53 11.74 -7.12
N LEU A 113 9.23 11.41 -7.08
CA LEU A 113 8.27 12.08 -6.21
C LEU A 113 8.55 11.81 -4.72
N MET A 114 8.90 10.57 -4.38
CA MET A 114 9.17 10.17 -3.00
C MET A 114 10.40 10.89 -2.42
N HIS A 115 11.47 11.03 -3.21
CA HIS A 115 12.71 11.66 -2.77
C HIS A 115 12.63 13.20 -2.79
N GLN A 116 12.22 13.78 -3.91
CA GLN A 116 12.32 15.23 -4.14
C GLN A 116 10.97 15.94 -4.23
N GLY A 117 9.86 15.20 -4.21
CA GLY A 117 8.53 15.81 -4.27
C GLY A 117 8.17 16.58 -3.01
N THR A 118 7.18 17.46 -3.14
CA THR A 118 6.70 18.31 -2.05
C THR A 118 5.69 17.62 -1.13
N ARG A 119 5.25 16.40 -1.47
CA ARG A 119 4.29 15.63 -0.67
C ARG A 119 5.01 14.70 0.29
N LEU A 120 4.49 14.58 1.51
CA LEU A 120 4.92 13.53 2.44
C LEU A 120 4.23 12.23 2.04
N ILE A 121 5.04 11.19 1.79
CA ILE A 121 4.57 9.84 1.45
C ILE A 121 5.28 8.86 2.38
N PRO A 122 4.64 8.45 3.49
CA PRO A 122 5.12 7.32 4.28
C PRO A 122 5.19 6.06 3.43
N ALA A 123 6.18 5.21 3.68
CA ALA A 123 6.37 4.01 2.86
C ALA A 123 6.81 2.80 3.67
N ASP A 124 6.23 1.65 3.37
CA ASP A 124 6.64 0.36 3.91
C ASP A 124 7.49 -0.38 2.89
N PHE A 125 8.71 -0.70 3.27
CA PHE A 125 9.65 -1.50 2.50
C PHE A 125 9.64 -2.93 3.03
N ILE A 126 9.28 -3.91 2.20
CA ILE A 126 9.20 -5.32 2.60
C ILE A 126 10.27 -6.11 1.85
N GLY A 127 11.20 -6.73 2.58
CA GLY A 127 12.31 -7.48 2.03
C GLY A 127 12.51 -8.83 2.70
N PHE A 128 13.31 -9.69 2.05
CA PHE A 128 13.61 -11.04 2.52
C PHE A 128 15.11 -11.30 2.43
N ALA A 129 15.67 -11.94 3.45
CA ALA A 129 17.09 -12.29 3.45
C ALA A 129 17.44 -13.40 2.46
N ARG A 130 16.50 -14.33 2.23
CA ARG A 130 16.66 -15.44 1.29
C ARG A 130 15.57 -15.36 0.21
N PRO A 131 15.94 -15.33 -1.09
CA PRO A 131 14.98 -15.45 -2.19
C PRO A 131 14.58 -16.91 -2.38
N LYS A 132 13.43 -17.13 -3.00
CA LYS A 132 13.01 -18.47 -3.42
C LYS A 132 13.98 -19.09 -4.46
N GLN A 133 14.54 -18.25 -5.30
CA GLN A 133 15.55 -18.61 -6.29
C GLN A 133 16.49 -17.44 -6.49
N ASP A 134 17.78 -17.72 -6.50
CA ASP A 134 18.84 -16.73 -6.74
C ASP A 134 19.65 -17.07 -7.98
N PHE A 135 20.20 -16.05 -8.59
CA PHE A 135 21.01 -16.16 -9.78
C PHE A 135 22.31 -15.37 -9.60
N PRO A 136 23.45 -15.87 -10.10
CA PRO A 136 24.67 -15.08 -10.12
C PRO A 136 24.53 -13.85 -11.03
N THR A 137 25.23 -12.77 -10.72
CA THR A 137 25.42 -11.64 -11.64
C THR A 137 26.15 -12.08 -12.90
N ALA A 138 25.95 -11.37 -14.02
CA ALA A 138 26.56 -11.73 -15.30
C ALA A 138 28.10 -11.74 -15.27
N ASP A 139 28.71 -10.91 -14.42
CA ASP A 139 30.16 -10.81 -14.20
C ASP A 139 30.66 -11.76 -13.10
N GLY A 140 29.78 -12.50 -12.44
CA GLY A 140 30.11 -13.41 -11.35
C GLY A 140 30.55 -12.74 -10.03
N SER A 141 30.36 -11.43 -9.88
CA SER A 141 30.80 -10.66 -8.70
C SER A 141 29.87 -10.81 -7.50
N GLY A 142 28.66 -11.34 -7.68
CA GLY A 142 27.67 -11.48 -6.61
C GLY A 142 26.40 -12.18 -7.06
N SER A 143 25.32 -11.96 -6.35
CA SER A 143 24.00 -12.48 -6.67
C SER A 143 23.03 -11.38 -7.11
N MET A 144 22.03 -11.75 -7.91
CA MET A 144 20.94 -10.83 -8.29
C MET A 144 20.13 -10.40 -7.07
N HIS A 145 20.02 -11.27 -6.07
CA HIS A 145 19.33 -10.96 -4.83
C HIS A 145 20.12 -9.93 -4.00
N ASP A 146 21.45 -10.04 -3.92
CA ASP A 146 22.28 -9.05 -3.23
C ASP A 146 22.16 -7.66 -3.87
N LEU A 147 22.09 -7.60 -5.22
CA LEU A 147 21.84 -6.35 -5.93
C LEU A 147 20.46 -5.77 -5.60
N LEU A 148 19.44 -6.62 -5.55
CA LEU A 148 18.08 -6.22 -5.16
C LEU A 148 18.07 -5.65 -3.74
N MET A 149 18.68 -6.35 -2.78
CA MET A 149 18.73 -5.94 -1.38
C MET A 149 19.63 -4.72 -1.18
N GLY A 150 20.69 -4.56 -1.97
CA GLY A 150 21.48 -3.33 -2.02
C GLY A 150 20.62 -2.11 -2.36
N ASN A 151 19.72 -2.23 -3.34
CA ASN A 151 18.74 -1.18 -3.67
C ASN A 151 17.76 -0.95 -2.52
N PHE A 152 17.23 -2.02 -1.92
CA PHE A 152 16.33 -1.94 -0.77
C PHE A 152 16.92 -1.08 0.36
N PHE A 153 18.14 -1.37 0.79
CA PHE A 153 18.82 -0.62 1.85
C PHE A 153 19.22 0.80 1.41
N ALA A 154 19.66 0.97 0.16
CA ALA A 154 20.03 2.29 -0.34
C ALA A 154 18.84 3.24 -0.38
N GLN A 155 17.67 2.79 -0.84
CA GLN A 155 16.49 3.64 -0.95
C GLN A 155 15.98 4.08 0.43
N THR A 156 15.88 3.19 1.41
CA THR A 156 15.49 3.56 2.77
C THR A 156 16.46 4.53 3.40
N LYS A 157 17.78 4.33 3.20
CA LYS A 157 18.82 5.24 3.68
C LYS A 157 18.70 6.64 3.05
N VAL A 158 18.52 6.72 1.73
CA VAL A 158 18.40 8.02 1.03
C VAL A 158 17.12 8.73 1.43
N LEU A 159 16.00 8.03 1.59
CA LEU A 159 14.75 8.62 2.10
C LEU A 159 14.93 9.21 3.51
N ALA A 160 15.67 8.51 4.38
CA ALA A 160 15.92 8.97 5.74
C ALA A 160 16.85 10.20 5.81
N PHE A 161 17.99 10.13 5.12
CA PHE A 161 19.09 11.09 5.31
C PHE A 161 19.22 12.10 4.19
N GLY A 162 18.79 11.78 2.97
CA GLY A 162 18.94 12.64 1.82
C GLY A 162 20.38 12.89 1.39
N LYS A 163 20.61 14.03 0.73
CA LYS A 163 21.91 14.56 0.37
C LYS A 163 21.83 16.10 0.25
N THR A 164 22.69 16.79 0.97
CA THR A 164 22.65 18.27 1.06
C THR A 164 23.28 18.95 -0.16
N ALA A 165 23.03 20.23 -0.31
CA ALA A 165 23.63 21.06 -1.37
C ALA A 165 25.17 21.12 -1.21
N GLU A 166 25.67 21.20 0.03
CA GLU A 166 27.09 21.25 0.35
C GLU A 166 27.81 19.96 -0.06
N GLU A 167 27.19 18.80 0.25
CA GLU A 167 27.72 17.49 -0.16
C GLU A 167 27.79 17.34 -1.68
N ILE A 168 26.75 17.82 -2.39
CA ILE A 168 26.68 17.76 -3.84
C ILE A 168 27.72 18.68 -4.47
N ALA A 169 27.87 19.92 -3.95
CA ALA A 169 28.87 20.85 -4.44
C ALA A 169 30.30 20.35 -4.24
N ALA A 170 30.57 19.65 -3.10
CA ALA A 170 31.87 19.05 -2.83
C ALA A 170 32.26 17.93 -3.84
N GLU A 171 31.29 17.37 -4.56
CA GLU A 171 31.53 16.41 -5.64
C GLU A 171 31.90 17.07 -6.97
N GLY A 172 32.01 18.39 -7.02
CA GLY A 172 32.36 19.12 -8.25
C GLY A 172 31.21 19.28 -9.24
N VAL A 173 29.96 19.19 -8.77
CA VAL A 173 28.76 19.42 -9.59
C VAL A 173 28.66 20.90 -9.92
N ASP A 174 28.26 21.23 -11.16
CA ASP A 174 27.98 22.61 -11.59
C ASP A 174 26.99 23.29 -10.63
N GLU A 175 27.32 24.52 -10.21
CA GLU A 175 26.52 25.29 -9.25
C GLU A 175 25.06 25.45 -9.67
N ALA A 176 24.78 25.58 -10.95
CA ALA A 176 23.41 25.68 -11.49
C ALA A 176 22.64 24.36 -11.35
N VAL A 177 23.34 23.22 -11.24
CA VAL A 177 22.72 21.88 -11.13
C VAL A 177 22.56 21.44 -9.68
N VAL A 178 23.36 21.97 -8.74
CA VAL A 178 23.33 21.57 -7.32
C VAL A 178 21.91 21.59 -6.74
N PRO A 179 21.08 22.64 -6.88
CA PRO A 179 19.75 22.67 -6.30
C PRO A 179 18.83 21.55 -6.81
N HIS A 180 19.03 21.10 -8.05
CA HIS A 180 18.23 20.06 -8.68
C HIS A 180 18.59 18.64 -8.21
N LYS A 181 19.73 18.46 -7.57
CA LYS A 181 20.20 17.16 -7.04
C LYS A 181 19.96 16.98 -5.54
N VAL A 182 19.59 18.02 -4.84
CA VAL A 182 19.32 17.95 -3.39
C VAL A 182 18.21 16.96 -3.11
N MET A 183 18.49 16.06 -2.18
CA MET A 183 17.51 15.11 -1.61
C MET A 183 17.25 15.55 -0.16
N PRO A 184 16.04 16.04 0.17
CA PRO A 184 15.81 16.62 1.50
C PRO A 184 15.92 15.64 2.65
N GLY A 185 15.76 14.32 2.40
CA GLY A 185 15.68 13.33 3.45
C GLY A 185 14.46 13.50 4.35
N ASN A 186 14.53 12.97 5.57
CA ASN A 186 13.45 13.02 6.56
C ASN A 186 12.09 12.54 6.00
N ARG A 187 12.13 11.51 5.16
CA ARG A 187 10.97 10.83 4.57
C ARG A 187 10.72 9.56 5.37
N PRO A 188 9.56 9.41 6.02
CA PRO A 188 9.31 8.28 6.91
C PRO A 188 9.19 6.97 6.16
N THR A 189 9.88 5.96 6.65
CA THR A 189 9.77 4.59 6.12
C THR A 189 9.66 3.59 7.27
N THR A 190 8.90 2.52 7.05
CA THR A 190 8.93 1.30 7.86
C THR A 190 9.65 0.22 7.07
N THR A 191 10.60 -0.45 7.69
CA THR A 191 11.32 -1.57 7.09
C THR A 191 10.87 -2.88 7.72
N ILE A 192 10.26 -3.75 6.93
CA ILE A 192 9.85 -5.11 7.33
C ILE A 192 10.81 -6.09 6.66
N LEU A 193 11.57 -6.80 7.48
CA LEU A 193 12.54 -7.78 6.99
C LEU A 193 12.21 -9.16 7.59
N ALA A 194 12.10 -10.17 6.74
CA ALA A 194 11.94 -11.56 7.13
C ALA A 194 13.04 -12.42 6.50
N GLU A 195 13.23 -13.63 7.04
CA GLU A 195 14.24 -14.54 6.48
C GLU A 195 13.89 -14.98 5.06
N GLU A 196 12.62 -15.35 4.83
CA GLU A 196 12.12 -15.90 3.57
C GLU A 196 10.61 -15.70 3.47
N LEU A 197 10.08 -15.54 2.26
CA LEU A 197 8.63 -15.52 2.02
C LEU A 197 8.07 -16.94 2.09
N THR A 198 7.63 -17.34 3.27
CA THR A 198 6.92 -18.61 3.50
C THR A 198 5.42 -18.40 3.63
N PRO A 199 4.58 -19.46 3.57
CA PRO A 199 3.15 -19.33 3.88
C PRO A 199 2.88 -18.69 5.24
N ALA A 200 3.64 -19.03 6.28
CA ALA A 200 3.49 -18.44 7.61
C ALA A 200 3.83 -16.94 7.62
N VAL A 201 4.92 -16.54 6.96
CA VAL A 201 5.30 -15.12 6.85
C VAL A 201 4.25 -14.33 6.07
N LEU A 202 3.68 -14.89 4.99
CA LEU A 202 2.60 -14.24 4.26
C LEU A 202 1.35 -14.09 5.13
N GLY A 203 0.97 -15.12 5.89
CA GLY A 203 -0.14 -15.05 6.84
C GLY A 203 0.06 -13.97 7.90
N ALA A 204 1.26 -13.89 8.47
CA ALA A 204 1.61 -12.86 9.45
C ALA A 204 1.59 -11.44 8.84
N LEU A 205 2.08 -11.26 7.60
CA LEU A 205 2.00 -9.97 6.90
C LEU A 205 0.55 -9.53 6.66
N ILE A 206 -0.33 -10.43 6.25
CA ILE A 206 -1.74 -10.10 6.04
C ILE A 206 -2.38 -9.68 7.37
N ALA A 207 -2.24 -10.47 8.42
CA ALA A 207 -2.78 -10.15 9.74
C ALA A 207 -2.20 -8.85 10.32
N LEU A 208 -0.91 -8.56 10.09
CA LEU A 208 -0.28 -7.28 10.45
C LEU A 208 -1.08 -6.10 9.92
N TYR A 209 -1.37 -6.10 8.61
CA TYR A 209 -2.11 -4.99 7.99
C TYR A 209 -3.59 -4.98 8.37
N GLU A 210 -4.23 -6.13 8.60
CA GLU A 210 -5.59 -6.19 9.12
C GLU A 210 -5.67 -5.53 10.52
N HIS A 211 -4.71 -5.78 11.39
CA HIS A 211 -4.63 -5.14 12.71
C HIS A 211 -4.26 -3.65 12.63
N ILE A 212 -3.46 -3.22 11.65
CA ILE A 212 -3.23 -1.79 11.37
C ILE A 212 -4.55 -1.10 11.05
N VAL A 213 -5.32 -1.66 10.12
CA VAL A 213 -6.62 -1.13 9.70
C VAL A 213 -7.59 -1.09 10.88
N PHE A 214 -7.65 -2.16 11.67
CA PHE A 214 -8.46 -2.21 12.90
C PHE A 214 -8.07 -1.11 13.88
N THR A 215 -6.78 -0.95 14.16
CA THR A 215 -6.26 0.08 15.08
C THR A 215 -6.66 1.49 14.62
N GLN A 216 -6.48 1.80 13.36
CA GLN A 216 -6.89 3.08 12.76
C GLN A 216 -8.39 3.28 12.86
N GLY A 217 -9.20 2.27 12.54
CA GLY A 217 -10.66 2.32 12.62
C GLY A 217 -11.17 2.58 14.04
N VAL A 218 -10.51 2.00 15.05
CA VAL A 218 -10.83 2.27 16.47
C VAL A 218 -10.54 3.73 16.84
N ILE A 219 -9.38 4.27 16.39
CA ILE A 219 -8.99 5.65 16.69
C ILE A 219 -9.93 6.65 16.02
N TRP A 220 -10.34 6.41 14.78
CA TRP A 220 -11.27 7.26 14.04
C TRP A 220 -12.74 7.04 14.45
N ASP A 221 -13.00 6.02 15.26
CA ASP A 221 -14.35 5.61 15.71
C ASP A 221 -15.30 5.30 14.55
N ILE A 222 -14.80 4.56 13.54
CA ILE A 222 -15.55 4.18 12.34
C ILE A 222 -15.81 2.67 12.32
N ASN A 223 -16.81 2.24 11.53
CA ASN A 223 -17.04 0.83 11.21
C ASN A 223 -16.14 0.42 10.07
N SER A 224 -14.95 -0.13 10.42
CA SER A 224 -14.08 -0.79 9.44
C SER A 224 -14.72 -2.12 8.96
N PHE A 225 -14.20 -2.65 7.83
CA PHE A 225 -14.56 -3.97 7.27
C PHE A 225 -15.98 -4.10 6.72
N ASP A 226 -16.74 -3.02 6.54
CA ASP A 226 -17.94 -2.95 5.72
C ASP A 226 -17.72 -2.15 4.43
N GLN A 227 -18.65 -2.22 3.46
CA GLN A 227 -18.44 -1.65 2.13
C GLN A 227 -19.73 -1.04 1.52
N TRP A 228 -20.49 -0.31 2.30
CA TRP A 228 -21.74 0.33 1.85
C TRP A 228 -21.56 1.18 0.58
N GLY A 229 -20.38 1.78 0.36
CA GLY A 229 -20.09 2.64 -0.77
C GLY A 229 -20.17 1.96 -2.15
N VAL A 230 -20.15 0.63 -2.22
CA VAL A 230 -20.25 -0.11 -3.49
C VAL A 230 -21.67 -0.59 -3.83
N GLU A 231 -22.63 -0.49 -2.90
CA GLU A 231 -23.99 -1.05 -3.07
C GLU A 231 -24.80 -0.24 -4.06
N LEU A 232 -24.78 1.08 -3.95
CA LEU A 232 -25.50 1.97 -4.87
C LEU A 232 -25.03 1.78 -6.33
N GLY A 233 -23.71 1.66 -6.54
CA GLY A 233 -23.16 1.41 -7.87
C GLY A 233 -23.65 0.10 -8.49
N LYS A 234 -23.75 -0.98 -7.67
CA LYS A 234 -24.30 -2.27 -8.14
C LYS A 234 -25.78 -2.16 -8.50
N GLN A 235 -26.57 -1.44 -7.69
CA GLN A 235 -27.98 -1.19 -7.97
C GLN A 235 -28.11 -0.42 -9.28
N GLN A 236 -27.42 0.71 -9.43
CA GLN A 236 -27.46 1.52 -10.66
C GLN A 236 -27.00 0.74 -11.90
N ALA A 237 -25.98 -0.11 -11.77
CA ALA A 237 -25.55 -0.97 -12.87
C ALA A 237 -26.65 -1.93 -13.34
N ASN A 238 -27.43 -2.50 -12.42
CA ASN A 238 -28.56 -3.35 -12.76
C ASN A 238 -29.70 -2.55 -13.41
N ASP A 239 -29.97 -1.34 -12.91
CA ASP A 239 -31.02 -0.47 -13.46
C ASP A 239 -30.68 0.00 -14.88
N LEU A 240 -29.40 0.24 -15.18
CA LEU A 240 -28.93 0.68 -16.50
C LEU A 240 -28.74 -0.49 -17.51
N ALA A 241 -28.63 -1.73 -17.05
CA ALA A 241 -28.33 -2.88 -17.91
C ALA A 241 -29.29 -3.05 -19.09
N PRO A 242 -30.63 -2.86 -18.97
CA PRO A 242 -31.55 -2.92 -20.10
C PRO A 242 -31.27 -1.86 -21.18
N ALA A 243 -30.96 -0.63 -20.77
CA ALA A 243 -30.60 0.45 -21.70
C ALA A 243 -29.26 0.18 -22.40
N VAL A 244 -28.26 -0.29 -21.65
CA VAL A 244 -26.93 -0.66 -22.18
C VAL A 244 -27.02 -1.81 -23.19
N SER A 245 -27.88 -2.81 -22.94
CA SER A 245 -28.09 -3.93 -23.85
C SER A 245 -28.93 -3.57 -25.08
N GLY A 246 -29.67 -2.48 -25.06
CA GLY A 246 -30.57 -2.03 -26.10
C GLY A 246 -32.00 -2.60 -26.00
N ALA A 247 -32.32 -3.26 -24.89
CA ALA A 247 -33.67 -3.73 -24.62
C ALA A 247 -34.65 -2.57 -24.34
N GLU A 248 -34.12 -1.47 -23.78
CA GLU A 248 -34.88 -0.27 -23.46
C GLU A 248 -34.15 1.00 -23.95
N ALA A 249 -34.88 2.12 -24.03
CA ALA A 249 -34.26 3.42 -24.25
C ALA A 249 -33.44 3.85 -23.02
N ALA A 250 -32.42 4.66 -23.24
CA ALA A 250 -31.69 5.27 -22.13
C ALA A 250 -32.56 6.38 -21.51
N ASP A 251 -32.84 6.23 -20.23
CA ASP A 251 -33.61 7.20 -19.40
C ASP A 251 -33.11 7.05 -17.97
N SER A 252 -31.84 7.42 -17.75
CA SER A 252 -31.18 7.32 -16.43
C SER A 252 -31.49 8.49 -15.50
N GLY A 253 -32.16 9.53 -16.02
CA GLY A 253 -32.35 10.80 -15.35
C GLY A 253 -31.08 11.70 -15.39
N ASP A 254 -30.03 11.28 -16.09
CA ASP A 254 -28.80 12.03 -16.33
C ASP A 254 -28.44 12.01 -17.83
N GLN A 255 -28.48 13.19 -18.45
CA GLN A 255 -28.21 13.34 -19.87
C GLN A 255 -26.83 12.82 -20.28
N SER A 256 -25.79 13.03 -19.47
CA SER A 256 -24.45 12.57 -19.77
C SER A 256 -24.38 11.04 -19.82
N THR A 257 -25.01 10.36 -18.88
CA THR A 257 -25.09 8.90 -18.85
C THR A 257 -25.84 8.37 -20.08
N ASP A 258 -26.99 8.98 -20.45
CA ASP A 258 -27.79 8.57 -21.57
C ASP A 258 -27.07 8.75 -22.91
N GLU A 259 -26.35 9.86 -23.09
CA GLU A 259 -25.53 10.12 -24.29
C GLU A 259 -24.36 9.10 -24.39
N LEU A 260 -23.69 8.77 -23.27
CA LEU A 260 -22.62 7.77 -23.24
C LEU A 260 -23.16 6.37 -23.60
N ILE A 261 -24.31 5.98 -23.06
CA ILE A 261 -24.99 4.71 -23.43
C ILE A 261 -25.34 4.72 -24.93
N GLY A 262 -25.88 5.82 -25.46
CA GLY A 262 -26.19 5.98 -26.88
C GLY A 262 -24.96 5.85 -27.76
N TRP A 263 -23.85 6.50 -27.39
CA TRP A 263 -22.58 6.38 -28.10
C TRP A 263 -22.04 4.94 -28.06
N TYR A 264 -22.03 4.31 -26.87
CA TYR A 264 -21.58 2.92 -26.71
C TYR A 264 -22.37 1.98 -27.63
N ARG A 265 -23.70 2.10 -27.65
CA ARG A 265 -24.56 1.26 -28.50
C ARG A 265 -24.32 1.48 -29.97
N SER A 266 -24.04 2.71 -30.39
CA SER A 266 -23.80 3.06 -31.79
C SER A 266 -22.48 2.57 -32.35
N ASN A 267 -21.53 2.22 -31.44
CA ASN A 267 -20.17 1.77 -31.77
C ASN A 267 -19.89 0.29 -31.40
N ARG A 268 -20.91 -0.43 -30.97
CA ARG A 268 -20.84 -1.87 -30.68
C ARG A 268 -21.36 -2.67 -31.86
#